data_04d3770d08306812ca319897f6cb41c8
#
_entry.id   04d3770d08306812ca319897f6cb41c8
#
_cell.length_a   1.000
_cell.length_b   1.000
_cell.length_c   1.000
_cell.angle_alpha   90.00
_cell.angle_beta   90.00
_cell.angle_gamma   90.00
#
_symmetry.space_group_name_H-M   'P 1'
#
loop_
_entity.id
_entity.type
_entity.pdbx_description
1 polymer ?
#
loop_
_entity_poly.entity_id
_entity_poly.type
_entity_poly.pdbx_seq_one_letter_code
_entity_poly.pdbx_strand_id
1 'polypeptide(L)'
;MIRSLLVITLFLSACSGGIPRSEAPEDLMSHDKMVSVMTELVKLEAFIQSTYVSVERYHNSMKLSGDSLLKAEGVTYDQFDRSLDYYSERQDEIQSIYSDVLNELNKELGEIESSKE
;
A
#
# COMPACT_ATOMS: atom_id res chain seq x y z
N MET A 1 -43.86 17.27 -17.82
CA MET A 1 -43.35 15.92 -17.41
C MET A 1 -42.27 15.39 -18.34
N ILE A 2 -42.49 15.35 -19.66
CA ILE A 2 -41.47 14.80 -20.61
C ILE A 2 -40.18 15.64 -20.63
N ARG A 3 -40.24 16.97 -20.44
CA ARG A 3 -39.06 17.86 -20.39
C ARG A 3 -38.18 17.63 -19.14
N SER A 4 -38.77 17.25 -18.02
CA SER A 4 -38.03 16.92 -16.78
C SER A 4 -37.39 15.55 -16.86
N LEU A 5 -37.99 14.60 -17.55
CA LEU A 5 -37.41 13.27 -17.75
C LEU A 5 -36.16 13.30 -18.64
N LEU A 6 -36.13 14.22 -19.61
CA LEU A 6 -35.03 14.37 -20.57
C LEU A 6 -33.79 14.98 -19.91
N VAL A 7 -33.96 15.81 -18.86
CA VAL A 7 -32.85 16.40 -18.10
C VAL A 7 -32.20 15.36 -17.18
N ILE A 8 -32.98 14.43 -16.62
CA ILE A 8 -32.48 13.40 -15.72
C ILE A 8 -31.61 12.36 -16.47
N THR A 9 -31.95 12.05 -17.72
CA THR A 9 -31.16 11.12 -18.54
C THR A 9 -29.81 11.69 -18.97
N LEU A 10 -29.63 13.01 -19.01
CA LEU A 10 -28.34 13.61 -19.39
C LEU A 10 -27.28 13.52 -18.26
N PHE A 11 -27.70 13.41 -17.00
CA PHE A 11 -26.77 13.33 -15.86
C PHE A 11 -26.18 11.93 -15.62
N LEU A 12 -26.77 10.87 -16.19
CA LEU A 12 -26.26 9.50 -16.03
C LEU A 12 -25.11 9.15 -17.00
N SER A 13 -24.83 9.99 -18.00
CA SER A 13 -23.78 9.73 -18.99
C SER A 13 -22.39 10.23 -18.61
N ALA A 14 -22.25 10.92 -17.46
CA ALA A 14 -21.00 11.57 -17.06
C ALA A 14 -20.01 10.68 -16.28
N CYS A 15 -20.33 9.41 -16.03
CA CYS A 15 -19.48 8.51 -15.22
C CYS A 15 -18.71 7.45 -16.03
N SER A 16 -18.56 7.56 -17.34
CA SER A 16 -17.81 6.57 -18.14
C SER A 16 -16.41 7.02 -18.56
N GLY A 17 -15.87 8.06 -17.95
CA GLY A 17 -14.46 8.44 -18.09
C GLY A 17 -13.62 7.68 -17.07
N GLY A 18 -13.09 6.52 -17.42
CA GLY A 18 -12.10 5.84 -16.59
C GLY A 18 -10.91 6.78 -16.30
N ILE A 19 -10.45 6.83 -15.06
CA ILE A 19 -9.23 7.56 -14.68
C ILE A 19 -8.08 7.00 -15.52
N PRO A 20 -7.34 7.85 -16.27
CA PRO A 20 -6.20 7.37 -17.04
C PRO A 20 -5.19 6.73 -16.07
N ARG A 21 -4.84 5.48 -16.33
CA ARG A 21 -3.85 4.75 -15.54
C ARG A 21 -2.45 5.05 -16.06
N SER A 22 -1.49 5.23 -15.16
CA SER A 22 -0.08 5.38 -15.53
C SER A 22 0.47 4.10 -16.17
N GLU A 23 1.47 4.27 -17.03
CA GLU A 23 2.24 3.13 -17.53
C GLU A 23 3.11 2.53 -16.42
N ALA A 24 3.44 1.24 -16.54
CA ALA A 24 4.32 0.58 -15.58
C ALA A 24 5.73 1.20 -15.61
N PRO A 25 6.28 1.60 -14.45
CA PRO A 25 7.68 2.01 -14.39
C PRO A 25 8.62 0.88 -14.85
N GLU A 26 9.76 1.21 -15.44
CA GLU A 26 10.75 0.21 -15.86
C GLU A 26 11.27 -0.64 -14.68
N ASP A 27 11.34 -0.04 -13.51
CA ASP A 27 11.79 -0.67 -12.26
C ASP A 27 10.63 -1.06 -11.33
N LEU A 28 9.44 -1.34 -11.89
CA LEU A 28 8.28 -1.76 -11.12
C LEU A 28 8.62 -2.95 -10.24
N MET A 29 8.34 -2.83 -8.95
CA MET A 29 8.45 -3.96 -8.03
C MET A 29 7.38 -5.00 -8.35
N SER A 30 7.75 -6.29 -8.31
CA SER A 30 6.79 -7.38 -8.47
C SER A 30 5.76 -7.38 -7.33
N HIS A 31 4.61 -8.02 -7.54
CA HIS A 31 3.60 -8.22 -6.51
C HIS A 31 4.21 -8.82 -5.24
N ASP A 32 4.94 -9.91 -5.35
CA ASP A 32 5.55 -10.59 -4.20
C ASP A 32 6.58 -9.70 -3.48
N LYS A 33 7.34 -8.90 -4.23
CA LYS A 33 8.29 -7.95 -3.62
C LYS A 33 7.57 -6.80 -2.90
N MET A 34 6.46 -6.30 -3.46
CA MET A 34 5.60 -5.32 -2.78
C MET A 34 5.05 -5.88 -1.48
N VAL A 35 4.52 -7.12 -1.50
CA VAL A 35 3.99 -7.79 -0.30
C VAL A 35 5.09 -7.92 0.76
N SER A 36 6.27 -8.41 0.39
CA SER A 36 7.39 -8.57 1.32
C SER A 36 7.80 -7.25 1.97
N VAL A 37 8.05 -6.22 1.18
CA VAL A 37 8.48 -4.91 1.66
C VAL A 37 7.40 -4.24 2.51
N MET A 38 6.14 -4.30 2.11
CA MET A 38 5.05 -3.71 2.87
C MET A 38 4.81 -4.44 4.19
N THR A 39 4.96 -5.76 4.24
CA THR A 39 4.88 -6.54 5.49
C THR A 39 5.93 -6.07 6.48
N GLU A 40 7.18 -5.90 6.05
CA GLU A 40 8.26 -5.41 6.91
C GLU A 40 8.05 -3.95 7.34
N LEU A 41 7.54 -3.08 6.45
CA LEU A 41 7.21 -1.69 6.79
C LEU A 41 6.09 -1.60 7.84
N VAL A 42 5.05 -2.42 7.74
CA VAL A 42 3.96 -2.47 8.73
C VAL A 42 4.48 -2.92 10.10
N LYS A 43 5.34 -3.93 10.15
CA LYS A 43 5.96 -4.37 11.40
C LYS A 43 6.85 -3.29 12.01
N LEU A 44 7.64 -2.62 11.19
CA LEU A 44 8.47 -1.49 11.61
C LEU A 44 7.62 -0.34 12.17
N GLU A 45 6.54 0.02 11.49
CA GLU A 45 5.63 1.07 11.93
C GLU A 45 5.00 0.73 13.29
N ALA A 46 4.50 -0.50 13.45
CA ALA A 46 3.91 -0.96 14.70
C ALA A 46 4.93 -0.90 15.86
N PHE A 47 6.18 -1.30 15.62
CA PHE A 47 7.25 -1.22 16.59
C PHE A 47 7.55 0.23 17.00
N ILE A 48 7.69 1.13 16.01
CA ILE A 48 7.98 2.55 16.26
C ILE A 48 6.81 3.22 17.01
N GLN A 49 5.56 2.94 16.63
CA GLN A 49 4.38 3.46 17.33
C GLN A 49 4.32 3.00 18.79
N SER A 50 4.69 1.75 19.07
CA SER A 50 4.71 1.23 20.45
C SER A 50 5.83 1.81 21.30
N THR A 51 6.89 2.32 20.66
CA THR A 51 8.11 2.80 21.35
C THR A 51 8.09 4.31 21.57
N TYR A 52 7.56 5.08 20.64
CA TYR A 52 7.61 6.54 20.65
C TYR A 52 6.24 7.18 20.81
N VAL A 53 6.04 7.89 21.90
CA VAL A 53 4.77 8.57 22.21
C VAL A 53 4.65 9.92 21.49
N SER A 54 5.78 10.56 21.11
CA SER A 54 5.73 11.87 20.47
C SER A 54 5.72 11.76 18.94
N VAL A 55 4.85 12.54 18.29
CA VAL A 55 4.69 12.58 16.83
C VAL A 55 6.01 12.91 16.11
N GLU A 56 6.81 13.82 16.66
CA GLU A 56 8.08 14.22 16.08
C GLU A 56 9.10 13.08 16.08
N ARG A 57 9.22 12.36 17.21
CA ARG A 57 10.12 11.20 17.31
C ARG A 57 9.67 10.06 16.41
N TYR A 58 8.37 9.81 16.36
CA TYR A 58 7.78 8.84 15.43
C TYR A 58 8.15 9.15 13.98
N HIS A 59 7.96 10.40 13.54
CA HIS A 59 8.22 10.81 12.17
C HIS A 59 9.69 10.65 11.78
N ASN A 60 10.61 11.12 12.65
CA ASN A 60 12.04 10.98 12.41
C ASN A 60 12.49 9.51 12.40
N SER A 61 11.99 8.71 13.34
CA SER A 61 12.32 7.29 13.43
C SER A 61 11.78 6.52 12.23
N MET A 62 10.55 6.81 11.81
CA MET A 62 9.94 6.18 10.63
C MET A 62 10.73 6.48 9.36
N LYS A 63 11.14 7.73 9.16
CA LYS A 63 11.94 8.13 7.99
C LYS A 63 13.28 7.40 7.95
N LEU A 64 14.06 7.45 9.03
CA LEU A 64 15.40 6.87 9.07
C LEU A 64 15.37 5.34 9.00
N SER A 65 14.47 4.72 9.75
CA SER A 65 14.34 3.26 9.80
C SER A 65 13.70 2.71 8.55
N GLY A 66 12.74 3.41 7.95
CA GLY A 66 12.11 3.06 6.69
C GLY A 66 13.12 3.07 5.54
N ASP A 67 13.92 4.11 5.41
CA ASP A 67 14.99 4.19 4.40
C ASP A 67 16.01 3.05 4.58
N SER A 68 16.37 2.74 5.81
CA SER A 68 17.29 1.64 6.13
C SER A 68 16.70 0.28 5.77
N LEU A 69 15.42 0.07 6.03
CA LEU A 69 14.69 -1.14 5.68
C LEU A 69 14.63 -1.33 4.16
N LEU A 70 14.20 -0.31 3.43
CA LEU A 70 14.14 -0.36 1.96
C LEU A 70 15.52 -0.69 1.37
N LYS A 71 16.58 -0.07 1.89
CA LYS A 71 17.95 -0.35 1.47
C LYS A 71 18.35 -1.80 1.75
N ALA A 72 17.99 -2.35 2.90
CA ALA A 72 18.23 -3.75 3.26
C ALA A 72 17.49 -4.71 2.32
N GLU A 73 16.28 -4.32 1.88
CA GLU A 73 15.48 -5.05 0.90
C GLU A 73 15.96 -4.87 -0.57
N GLY A 74 17.01 -4.07 -0.79
CA GLY A 74 17.53 -3.79 -2.13
C GLY A 74 16.63 -2.88 -2.96
N VAL A 75 15.81 -2.05 -2.32
CA VAL A 75 14.82 -1.16 -2.93
C VAL A 75 15.15 0.27 -2.59
N THR A 76 15.06 1.19 -3.56
CA THR A 76 15.13 2.63 -3.29
C THR A 76 13.76 3.16 -2.90
N TYR A 77 13.74 4.28 -2.16
CA TYR A 77 12.49 4.97 -1.83
C TYR A 77 11.71 5.33 -3.11
N ASP A 78 12.39 5.89 -4.11
CA ASP A 78 11.76 6.30 -5.37
C ASP A 78 11.17 5.11 -6.15
N GLN A 79 11.83 3.96 -6.12
CA GLN A 79 11.30 2.74 -6.75
C GLN A 79 10.05 2.25 -6.02
N PHE A 80 10.08 2.23 -4.70
CA PHE A 80 8.92 1.86 -3.88
C PHE A 80 7.74 2.80 -4.11
N ASP A 81 7.99 4.12 -4.08
CA ASP A 81 6.99 5.16 -4.28
C ASP A 81 6.30 5.04 -5.64
N ARG A 82 7.09 4.95 -6.72
CA ARG A 82 6.54 4.74 -8.09
C ARG A 82 5.76 3.44 -8.22
N SER A 83 6.23 2.38 -7.58
CA SER A 83 5.53 1.08 -7.60
C SER A 83 4.22 1.14 -6.83
N LEU A 84 4.21 1.80 -5.69
CA LEU A 84 3.01 2.00 -4.88
C LEU A 84 1.97 2.84 -5.64
N ASP A 85 2.40 3.93 -6.28
CA ASP A 85 1.53 4.76 -7.13
C ASP A 85 0.90 3.93 -8.26
N TYR A 86 1.71 3.16 -8.98
CA TYR A 86 1.24 2.27 -10.04
C TYR A 86 0.16 1.30 -9.58
N TYR A 87 0.38 0.59 -8.46
CA TYR A 87 -0.58 -0.35 -7.91
C TYR A 87 -1.81 0.35 -7.33
N SER A 88 -1.66 1.52 -6.74
CA SER A 88 -2.75 2.30 -6.15
C SER A 88 -3.81 2.73 -7.17
N GLU A 89 -3.42 2.92 -8.43
CA GLU A 89 -4.34 3.20 -9.53
C GLU A 89 -5.12 1.95 -10.02
N ARG A 90 -4.77 0.76 -9.51
CA ARG A 90 -5.31 -0.54 -9.91
C ARG A 90 -5.95 -1.23 -8.71
N GLN A 91 -7.23 -0.96 -8.53
CA GLN A 91 -7.98 -1.37 -7.33
C GLN A 91 -7.83 -2.87 -7.01
N ASP A 92 -7.93 -3.73 -8.01
CA ASP A 92 -7.85 -5.18 -7.79
C ASP A 92 -6.43 -5.62 -7.38
N GLU A 93 -5.40 -5.01 -7.97
CA GLU A 93 -4.01 -5.32 -7.69
C GLU A 93 -3.60 -4.84 -6.30
N ILE A 94 -3.93 -3.60 -5.93
CA ILE A 94 -3.59 -3.08 -4.61
C ILE A 94 -4.34 -3.80 -3.48
N GLN A 95 -5.60 -4.19 -3.71
CA GLN A 95 -6.35 -4.99 -2.73
C GLN A 95 -5.75 -6.38 -2.56
N SER A 96 -5.29 -7.01 -3.65
CA SER A 96 -4.59 -8.30 -3.58
C SER A 96 -3.30 -8.19 -2.78
N ILE A 97 -2.50 -7.14 -3.01
CA ILE A 97 -1.28 -6.87 -2.24
C ILE A 97 -1.60 -6.72 -0.75
N TYR A 98 -2.58 -5.90 -0.39
CA TYR A 98 -2.96 -5.73 1.03
C TYR A 98 -3.47 -7.02 1.67
N SER A 99 -4.24 -7.82 0.93
CA SER A 99 -4.72 -9.12 1.40
C SER A 99 -3.56 -10.06 1.71
N ASP A 100 -2.56 -10.11 0.83
CA ASP A 100 -1.40 -10.97 1.01
C ASP A 100 -0.48 -10.47 2.15
N VAL A 101 -0.34 -9.15 2.33
CA VAL A 101 0.35 -8.57 3.51
C VAL A 101 -0.33 -9.02 4.81
N LEU A 102 -1.66 -8.93 4.88
CA LEU A 102 -2.41 -9.39 6.06
C LEU A 102 -2.25 -10.89 6.30
N ASN A 103 -2.24 -11.70 5.25
CA ASN A 103 -2.01 -13.14 5.36
C ASN A 103 -0.62 -13.46 5.92
N GLU A 104 0.43 -12.78 5.44
CA GLU A 104 1.80 -12.95 5.98
C GLU A 104 1.89 -12.53 7.44
N LEU A 105 1.33 -11.39 7.82
CA LEU A 105 1.30 -10.92 9.22
C LEU A 105 0.57 -11.91 10.14
N ASN A 106 -0.57 -12.45 9.70
CA ASN A 106 -1.34 -13.44 10.47
C ASN A 106 -0.57 -14.77 10.62
N LYS A 107 0.12 -15.20 9.58
CA LYS A 107 0.97 -16.40 9.62
C LYS A 107 2.13 -16.23 10.63
N GLU A 108 2.87 -15.13 10.56
CA GLU A 108 3.94 -14.83 11.50
C GLU A 108 3.44 -14.75 12.95
N LEU A 109 2.27 -14.15 13.17
CA LEU A 109 1.65 -14.07 14.50
C LEU A 109 1.33 -15.49 15.04
N GLY A 110 0.75 -16.35 14.22
CA GLY A 110 0.46 -17.75 14.59
C GLY A 110 1.73 -18.56 14.92
N GLU A 111 2.83 -18.34 14.22
CA GLU A 111 4.13 -18.95 14.50
C GLU A 111 4.71 -18.49 15.85
N ILE A 112 4.56 -17.20 16.19
CA ILE A 112 5.01 -16.65 17.48
C ILE A 112 4.18 -17.24 18.64
N GLU A 113 2.87 -17.38 18.46
CA GLU A 113 1.99 -17.95 19.48
C GLU A 113 2.30 -19.42 19.73
N SER A 114 2.52 -20.21 18.67
CA SER A 114 2.85 -21.63 18.78
C SER A 114 4.24 -21.91 19.38
N SER A 115 5.15 -20.94 19.27
CA SER A 115 6.51 -21.07 19.85
C SER A 115 6.57 -20.79 21.35
N LYS A 116 5.47 -20.32 21.96
CA LYS A 116 5.38 -20.01 23.40
C LYS A 116 4.77 -21.15 24.23
N GLU A 117 4.24 -22.17 23.57
CA GLU A 117 3.72 -23.38 24.21
C GLU A 117 4.82 -24.46 24.36
#